data_34760de6db647d404256264b04177ead
#
_entry.id   34760de6db647d404256264b04177ead
#
_cell.length_a   1.000
_cell.length_b   1.000
_cell.length_c   1.000
_cell.angle_alpha   90.00
_cell.angle_beta   90.00
_cell.angle_gamma   90.00
#
_symmetry.space_group_name_H-M   'P 1'
#
loop_
_entity.id
_entity.type
_entity.pdbx_description
1 polymer ?
#
loop_
_entity_poly.entity_id
_entity_poly.type
_entity_poly.pdbx_seq_one_letter_code
_entity_poly.pdbx_strand_id
1 'polypeptide(L)'
;LFEARKAKDSAIIAENDGQVVFGKEVRGKQRVSIVPEDGAEPSNYLIPKGKHINFNQGEKIKKGEYLLDGQPLPHDILRIMGIKDLTEYFVNQVQEVYRLQGVVINDKHIETILRQMLKKVEVKISGDSSYLPGEIVDRIKFDIVNEKLKAEGKKEAFGERVLMGITKASLQTESFISAASFQETT
;
A
#
# COMPACT_ATOMS: atom_id res chain seq x y z
N LEU A 1 -11.31 5.79 -4.02
CA LEU A 1 -10.69 5.08 -2.89
C LEU A 1 -10.92 3.56 -2.95
N PHE A 2 -12.17 3.11 -3.15
CA PHE A 2 -12.48 1.67 -3.29
C PHE A 2 -11.82 1.02 -4.50
N GLU A 3 -11.53 1.77 -5.56
CA GLU A 3 -10.79 1.28 -6.73
C GLU A 3 -9.27 1.31 -6.53
N ALA A 4 -8.80 1.85 -5.41
CA ALA A 4 -7.37 1.99 -5.08
C ALA A 4 -6.57 2.74 -6.17
N ARG A 5 -7.18 3.73 -6.80
CA ARG A 5 -6.55 4.53 -7.85
C ARG A 5 -5.66 5.62 -7.27
N LYS A 6 -4.61 5.98 -8.00
CA LYS A 6 -3.72 7.08 -7.62
C LYS A 6 -4.40 8.44 -7.79
N ALA A 7 -4.28 9.30 -6.76
CA ALA A 7 -4.69 10.69 -6.85
C ALA A 7 -3.66 11.51 -7.67
N LYS A 8 -4.11 12.61 -8.31
CA LYS A 8 -3.22 13.48 -9.08
C LYS A 8 -2.16 14.18 -8.20
N ASP A 9 -2.55 14.59 -6.98
CA ASP A 9 -1.68 15.24 -6.02
C ASP A 9 -1.33 14.28 -4.88
N SER A 10 -0.57 13.24 -5.20
CA SER A 10 -0.16 12.24 -4.21
C SER A 10 0.89 12.79 -3.25
N ALA A 11 0.70 12.55 -1.96
CA ALA A 11 1.71 12.79 -0.95
C ALA A 11 2.87 11.81 -1.09
N ILE A 12 4.03 12.19 -0.58
CA ILE A 12 5.18 11.30 -0.43
C ILE A 12 5.42 11.07 1.05
N ILE A 13 5.35 9.80 1.45
CA ILE A 13 5.55 9.35 2.83
C ILE A 13 6.95 8.74 2.95
N ALA A 14 7.67 9.08 4.00
CA ALA A 14 9.00 8.53 4.24
C ALA A 14 8.94 7.03 4.50
N GLU A 15 9.71 6.27 3.76
CA GLU A 15 9.80 4.80 3.90
C GLU A 15 10.72 4.38 5.04
N ASN A 16 11.69 5.21 5.39
CA ASN A 16 12.69 4.96 6.40
C ASN A 16 12.92 6.18 7.28
N ASP A 17 13.45 5.94 8.48
CA ASP A 17 14.05 6.98 9.29
C ASP A 17 15.39 7.37 8.65
N GLY A 18 15.71 8.64 8.66
CA GLY A 18 16.98 9.08 8.11
C GLY A 18 17.11 10.58 7.97
N GLN A 19 18.09 11.00 7.21
CA GLN A 19 18.40 12.38 6.95
C GLN A 19 18.00 12.76 5.53
N VAL A 20 17.33 13.89 5.36
CA VAL A 20 16.91 14.39 4.04
C VAL A 20 18.09 15.01 3.31
N VAL A 21 18.38 14.53 2.12
CA VAL A 21 19.47 15.02 1.26
C VAL A 21 18.91 15.36 -0.11
N PHE A 22 19.09 16.60 -0.56
CA PHE A 22 18.73 17.02 -1.90
C PHE A 22 19.82 16.66 -2.89
N GLY A 23 19.44 15.97 -3.95
CA GLY A 23 20.34 15.59 -5.03
C GLY A 23 20.22 16.52 -6.25
N LYS A 24 20.85 16.09 -7.34
CA LYS A 24 20.80 16.82 -8.62
C LYS A 24 19.41 16.78 -9.23
N GLU A 25 19.05 17.85 -9.92
CA GLU A 25 17.85 17.89 -10.73
C GLU A 25 17.95 16.92 -11.91
N VAL A 26 16.89 16.12 -12.11
CA VAL A 26 16.82 15.17 -13.21
C VAL A 26 15.52 15.41 -13.98
N ARG A 27 15.64 15.77 -15.25
CA ARG A 27 14.51 16.01 -16.18
C ARG A 27 13.42 16.95 -15.61
N GLY A 28 13.85 18.04 -14.97
CA GLY A 28 12.93 19.02 -14.38
C GLY A 28 12.32 18.59 -13.05
N LYS A 29 12.79 17.52 -12.43
CA LYS A 29 12.39 17.06 -11.11
C LYS A 29 13.55 17.11 -10.13
N GLN A 30 13.26 17.54 -8.89
CA GLN A 30 14.24 17.55 -7.81
C GLN A 30 14.41 16.14 -7.25
N ARG A 31 15.63 15.64 -7.22
CA ARG A 31 15.93 14.39 -6.53
C ARG A 31 16.07 14.64 -5.04
N VAL A 32 15.36 13.89 -4.24
CA VAL A 32 15.44 13.92 -2.77
C VAL A 32 15.69 12.51 -2.28
N SER A 33 16.65 12.35 -1.37
CA SER A 33 16.99 11.06 -0.79
C SER A 33 16.82 11.10 0.72
N ILE A 34 16.39 10.00 1.31
CA ILE A 34 16.42 9.77 2.75
C ILE A 34 17.54 8.79 3.02
N VAL A 35 18.58 9.26 3.71
CA VAL A 35 19.78 8.45 4.03
C VAL A 35 19.67 7.94 5.45
N PRO A 36 19.49 6.61 5.66
CA PRO A 36 19.42 6.03 6.99
C PRO A 36 20.74 6.16 7.74
N GLU A 37 20.67 6.35 9.07
CA GLU A 37 21.85 6.45 9.93
C GLU A 37 22.56 5.10 10.11
N ASP A 38 21.85 3.99 9.93
CA ASP A 38 22.37 2.63 10.07
C ASP A 38 23.18 2.14 8.87
N GLY A 39 23.32 2.97 7.83
CA GLY A 39 24.04 2.61 6.61
C GLY A 39 23.24 1.74 5.64
N ALA A 40 21.93 1.59 5.86
CA ALA A 40 21.04 0.93 4.90
C ALA A 40 20.93 1.71 3.60
N GLU A 41 20.37 1.08 2.57
CA GLU A 41 20.22 1.69 1.26
C GLU A 41 19.31 2.91 1.32
N PRO A 42 19.73 4.07 0.76
CA PRO A 42 18.91 5.28 0.75
C PRO A 42 17.65 5.11 -0.11
N SER A 43 16.55 5.70 0.35
CA SER A 43 15.33 5.83 -0.44
C SER A 43 15.39 7.09 -1.30
N ASN A 44 15.14 6.97 -2.60
CA ASN A 44 15.20 8.07 -3.55
C ASN A 44 13.82 8.44 -4.07
N TYR A 45 13.56 9.75 -4.15
CA TYR A 45 12.30 10.29 -4.65
C TYR A 45 12.57 11.37 -5.68
N LEU A 46 11.72 11.43 -6.71
CA LEU A 46 11.73 12.50 -7.70
C LEU A 46 10.51 13.39 -7.49
N ILE A 47 10.73 14.63 -7.11
CA ILE A 47 9.68 15.59 -6.79
C ILE A 47 9.57 16.62 -7.90
N PRO A 48 8.37 16.85 -8.49
CA PRO A 48 8.18 17.87 -9.52
C PRO A 48 8.55 19.26 -9.03
N LYS A 49 9.07 20.09 -9.91
CA LYS A 49 9.33 21.51 -9.61
C LYS A 49 8.05 22.21 -9.17
N GLY A 50 8.20 23.15 -8.22
CA GLY A 50 7.09 23.95 -7.70
C GLY A 50 6.32 23.30 -6.56
N LYS A 51 6.66 22.07 -6.20
CA LYS A 51 6.10 21.42 -5.01
C LYS A 51 6.91 21.77 -3.77
N HIS A 52 6.21 22.09 -2.67
CA HIS A 52 6.84 22.40 -1.40
C HIS A 52 7.25 21.11 -0.67
N ILE A 53 8.53 21.03 -0.31
CA ILE A 53 9.07 19.92 0.47
C ILE A 53 9.10 20.34 1.93
N ASN A 54 8.55 19.53 2.83
CA ASN A 54 8.38 19.86 4.25
C ASN A 54 9.70 19.87 5.05
N PHE A 55 10.78 19.38 4.46
CA PHE A 55 12.08 19.24 5.12
C PHE A 55 13.16 19.99 4.36
N ASN A 56 14.14 20.51 5.10
CA ASN A 56 15.33 21.15 4.54
C ASN A 56 16.47 20.13 4.42
N GLN A 57 17.51 20.52 3.68
CA GLN A 57 18.75 19.74 3.58
C GLN A 57 19.31 19.42 4.96
N GLY A 58 19.52 18.13 5.22
CA GLY A 58 20.12 17.65 6.47
C GLY A 58 19.16 17.45 7.64
N GLU A 59 17.89 17.80 7.50
CA GLU A 59 16.91 17.54 8.55
C GLU A 59 16.62 16.04 8.69
N LYS A 60 16.33 15.61 9.90
CA LYS A 60 15.93 14.23 10.19
C LYS A 60 14.45 14.03 9.94
N ILE A 61 14.10 12.93 9.27
CA ILE A 61 12.73 12.51 9.01
C ILE A 61 12.52 11.11 9.58
N LYS A 62 11.33 10.85 10.12
CA LYS A 62 10.92 9.54 10.61
C LYS A 62 10.04 8.82 9.61
N LYS A 63 10.09 7.52 9.61
CA LYS A 63 9.20 6.67 8.82
C LYS A 63 7.73 7.05 9.08
N GLY A 64 6.98 7.26 8.01
CA GLY A 64 5.59 7.66 8.07
C GLY A 64 5.36 9.17 8.07
N GLU A 65 6.39 10.01 8.20
CA GLU A 65 6.26 11.45 8.05
C GLU A 65 6.14 11.85 6.57
N TYR A 66 5.45 12.95 6.31
CA TYR A 66 5.22 13.42 4.94
C TYR A 66 6.37 14.30 4.47
N LEU A 67 7.11 13.82 3.48
CA LEU A 67 8.11 14.57 2.77
C LEU A 67 7.44 15.63 1.88
N LEU A 68 6.35 15.29 1.26
CA LEU A 68 5.53 16.13 0.40
C LEU A 68 4.06 15.99 0.82
N ASP A 69 3.39 17.12 1.07
CA ASP A 69 1.96 17.12 1.40
C ASP A 69 1.10 16.78 0.19
N GLY A 70 -0.05 16.22 0.46
CA GLY A 70 -1.04 15.81 -0.53
C GLY A 70 -1.89 14.67 0.01
N GLN A 71 -2.61 13.99 -0.88
CA GLN A 71 -3.36 12.80 -0.51
C GLN A 71 -2.43 11.59 -0.50
N PRO A 72 -2.27 10.90 0.64
CA PRO A 72 -1.46 9.70 0.68
C PRO A 72 -2.07 8.60 -0.18
N LEU A 73 -1.22 7.83 -0.85
CA LEU A 73 -1.66 6.64 -1.58
C LEU A 73 -1.99 5.53 -0.58
N PRO A 74 -3.17 4.91 -0.67
CA PRO A 74 -3.50 3.78 0.21
C PRO A 74 -2.48 2.65 0.15
N HIS A 75 -1.89 2.41 -1.02
CA HIS A 75 -0.81 1.42 -1.19
C HIS A 75 0.43 1.76 -0.35
N ASP A 76 0.81 3.04 -0.29
CA ASP A 76 1.95 3.49 0.52
C ASP A 76 1.67 3.39 2.01
N ILE A 77 0.45 3.70 2.44
CA ILE A 77 0.05 3.53 3.84
C ILE A 77 0.16 2.06 4.25
N LEU A 78 -0.34 1.15 3.41
CA LEU A 78 -0.25 -0.28 3.67
C LEU A 78 1.21 -0.75 3.77
N ARG A 79 2.04 -0.36 2.81
CA ARG A 79 3.44 -0.78 2.72
C ARG A 79 4.30 -0.20 3.83
N ILE A 80 4.10 1.07 4.16
CA ILE A 80 4.97 1.81 5.10
C ILE A 80 4.45 1.71 6.53
N MET A 81 3.16 1.94 6.73
CA MET A 81 2.56 2.08 8.06
C MET A 81 1.79 0.84 8.53
N GLY A 82 1.37 -0.03 7.62
CA GLY A 82 0.70 -1.28 7.94
C GLY A 82 -0.83 -1.23 7.83
N ILE A 83 -1.45 -2.37 8.15
CA ILE A 83 -2.90 -2.59 7.96
C ILE A 83 -3.74 -1.73 8.91
N LYS A 84 -3.31 -1.57 10.15
CA LYS A 84 -4.06 -0.80 11.15
C LYS A 84 -4.22 0.65 10.71
N ASP A 85 -3.16 1.29 10.29
CA ASP A 85 -3.17 2.68 9.83
C ASP A 85 -3.94 2.83 8.53
N LEU A 86 -3.80 1.88 7.62
CA LEU A 86 -4.59 1.85 6.38
C LEU A 86 -6.09 1.72 6.69
N THR A 87 -6.47 0.85 7.60
CA THR A 87 -7.87 0.65 7.99
C THR A 87 -8.45 1.94 8.57
N GLU A 88 -7.75 2.57 9.48
CA GLU A 88 -8.17 3.83 10.10
C GLU A 88 -8.31 4.95 9.07
N TYR A 89 -7.31 5.11 8.22
CA TYR A 89 -7.36 6.10 7.12
C TYR A 89 -8.53 5.84 6.18
N PHE A 90 -8.71 4.61 5.75
CA PHE A 90 -9.75 4.22 4.79
C PHE A 90 -11.15 4.46 5.36
N VAL A 91 -11.39 4.03 6.58
CA VAL A 91 -12.67 4.23 7.29
C VAL A 91 -12.96 5.72 7.46
N ASN A 92 -11.99 6.50 7.91
CA ASN A 92 -12.16 7.93 8.11
C ASN A 92 -12.48 8.68 6.82
N GLN A 93 -11.79 8.36 5.73
CA GLN A 93 -12.03 9.00 4.43
C GLN A 93 -13.42 8.68 3.87
N VAL A 94 -13.85 7.45 3.96
CA VAL A 94 -15.19 7.04 3.49
C VAL A 94 -16.28 7.63 4.38
N GLN A 95 -16.11 7.59 5.70
CA GLN A 95 -17.08 8.15 6.64
C GLN A 95 -17.24 9.65 6.49
N GLU A 96 -16.18 10.38 6.19
CA GLU A 96 -16.25 11.82 5.95
C GLU A 96 -17.22 12.15 4.81
N VAL A 97 -17.15 11.42 3.71
CA VAL A 97 -18.07 11.60 2.58
C VAL A 97 -19.52 11.34 2.99
N TYR A 98 -19.77 10.26 3.73
CA TYR A 98 -21.14 9.94 4.18
C TYR A 98 -21.67 10.93 5.20
N ARG A 99 -20.83 11.40 6.13
CA ARG A 99 -21.24 12.45 7.10
C ARG A 99 -21.64 13.73 6.42
N LEU A 100 -20.94 14.15 5.36
CA LEU A 100 -21.29 15.33 4.56
C LEU A 100 -22.64 15.20 3.89
N GLN A 101 -23.07 13.99 3.59
CA GLN A 101 -24.38 13.68 3.01
C GLN A 101 -25.46 13.39 4.07
N GLY A 102 -25.13 13.49 5.35
CA GLY A 102 -26.05 13.18 6.44
C GLY A 102 -26.39 11.70 6.61
N VAL A 103 -25.59 10.82 6.03
CA VAL A 103 -25.81 9.36 6.09
C VAL A 103 -24.96 8.76 7.21
N VAL A 104 -25.59 7.92 8.06
CA VAL A 104 -24.91 7.21 9.12
C VAL A 104 -24.67 5.76 8.70
N ILE A 105 -23.41 5.37 8.62
CA ILE A 105 -22.99 4.00 8.29
C ILE A 105 -22.07 3.48 9.40
N ASN A 106 -22.27 2.21 9.77
CA ASN A 106 -21.38 1.57 10.74
C ASN A 106 -20.01 1.28 10.09
N ASP A 107 -18.94 1.55 10.80
CA ASP A 107 -17.57 1.30 10.36
C ASP A 107 -17.33 -0.15 9.91
N LYS A 108 -18.03 -1.11 10.49
CA LYS A 108 -17.93 -2.53 10.15
C LYS A 108 -18.20 -2.83 8.68
N HIS A 109 -19.11 -2.09 8.04
CA HIS A 109 -19.41 -2.27 6.62
C HIS A 109 -18.23 -1.86 5.76
N ILE A 110 -17.56 -0.77 6.10
CA ILE A 110 -16.38 -0.27 5.40
C ILE A 110 -15.19 -1.20 5.63
N GLU A 111 -14.99 -1.63 6.87
CA GLU A 111 -13.92 -2.58 7.24
C GLU A 111 -14.08 -3.92 6.52
N THR A 112 -15.32 -4.40 6.34
CA THR A 112 -15.60 -5.64 5.60
C THR A 112 -15.18 -5.52 4.14
N ILE A 113 -15.47 -4.39 3.50
CA ILE A 113 -15.06 -4.12 2.11
C ILE A 113 -13.54 -4.09 2.04
N LEU A 114 -12.88 -3.37 2.93
CA LEU A 114 -11.43 -3.27 2.95
C LEU A 114 -10.77 -4.64 3.16
N ARG A 115 -11.33 -5.48 4.01
CA ARG A 115 -10.84 -6.84 4.23
C ARG A 115 -10.84 -7.66 2.93
N GLN A 116 -11.87 -7.51 2.11
CA GLN A 116 -11.92 -8.16 0.79
C GLN A 116 -10.84 -7.61 -0.17
N MET A 117 -10.56 -6.32 -0.09
CA MET A 117 -9.51 -5.68 -0.90
C MET A 117 -8.09 -6.13 -0.49
N LEU A 118 -7.92 -6.63 0.73
CA LEU A 118 -6.63 -7.05 1.30
C LEU A 118 -6.43 -8.57 1.30
N LYS A 119 -7.24 -9.32 0.60
CA LYS A 119 -7.16 -10.79 0.58
C LYS A 119 -5.92 -11.36 -0.10
N LYS A 120 -5.30 -10.60 -0.98
CA LYS A 120 -4.25 -11.10 -1.85
C LYS A 120 -2.86 -10.68 -1.36
N VAL A 121 -1.90 -11.50 -1.72
CA VAL A 121 -0.46 -11.30 -1.46
C VAL A 121 0.27 -11.38 -2.78
N GLU A 122 1.20 -10.46 -3.02
CA GLU A 122 2.13 -10.54 -4.14
C GLU A 122 3.40 -11.26 -3.68
N VAL A 123 3.75 -12.33 -4.36
CA VAL A 123 4.96 -13.11 -4.05
C VAL A 123 6.19 -12.31 -4.48
N LYS A 124 7.09 -12.01 -3.54
CA LYS A 124 8.36 -11.33 -3.81
C LYS A 124 9.51 -12.32 -3.98
N ILE A 125 9.58 -13.30 -3.10
CA ILE A 125 10.61 -14.34 -3.12
C ILE A 125 9.90 -15.70 -3.05
N SER A 126 10.16 -16.55 -4.03
CA SER A 126 9.47 -17.85 -4.14
C SER A 126 9.95 -18.88 -3.10
N GLY A 127 11.18 -18.76 -2.60
CA GLY A 127 11.77 -19.79 -1.74
C GLY A 127 11.72 -21.17 -2.41
N ASP A 128 11.32 -22.18 -1.66
CA ASP A 128 11.11 -23.55 -2.18
C ASP A 128 9.65 -23.81 -2.61
N SER A 129 8.82 -22.79 -2.73
CA SER A 129 7.45 -22.90 -3.21
C SER A 129 7.38 -23.01 -4.73
N SER A 130 6.22 -23.41 -5.24
CA SER A 130 5.93 -23.42 -6.67
C SER A 130 5.51 -22.06 -7.23
N TYR A 131 5.43 -21.05 -6.39
CA TYR A 131 5.05 -19.70 -6.80
C TYR A 131 6.16 -19.00 -7.59
N LEU A 132 5.75 -18.12 -8.49
CA LEU A 132 6.67 -17.26 -9.25
C LEU A 132 6.73 -15.86 -8.62
N PRO A 133 7.89 -15.18 -8.63
CA PRO A 133 7.95 -13.79 -8.20
C PRO A 133 6.99 -12.92 -9.02
N GLY A 134 6.22 -12.07 -8.31
CA GLY A 134 5.20 -11.23 -8.92
C GLY A 134 3.81 -11.86 -9.02
N GLU A 135 3.68 -13.14 -8.71
CA GLU A 135 2.39 -13.84 -8.71
C GLU A 135 1.51 -13.32 -7.57
N ILE A 136 0.24 -13.09 -7.86
CA ILE A 136 -0.75 -12.66 -6.86
C ILE A 136 -1.59 -13.85 -6.44
N VAL A 137 -1.54 -14.18 -5.16
CA VAL A 137 -2.18 -15.37 -4.60
C VAL A 137 -3.04 -15.01 -3.39
N ASP A 138 -3.99 -15.89 -3.06
CA ASP A 138 -4.80 -15.74 -1.87
C ASP A 138 -3.93 -15.87 -0.61
N ARG A 139 -4.08 -14.96 0.34
CA ARG A 139 -3.28 -14.93 1.57
C ARG A 139 -3.41 -16.21 2.38
N ILE A 140 -4.61 -16.75 2.50
CA ILE A 140 -4.84 -17.98 3.29
C ILE A 140 -4.11 -19.15 2.65
N LYS A 141 -4.22 -19.30 1.33
CA LYS A 141 -3.51 -20.35 0.58
C LYS A 141 -1.99 -20.18 0.68
N PHE A 142 -1.51 -18.94 0.61
CA PHE A 142 -0.09 -18.62 0.77
C PHE A 142 0.43 -19.04 2.15
N ASP A 143 -0.29 -18.69 3.22
CA ASP A 143 0.07 -19.05 4.59
C ASP A 143 0.10 -20.59 4.79
N ILE A 144 -0.87 -21.30 4.23
CA ILE A 144 -0.93 -22.78 4.29
C ILE A 144 0.30 -23.40 3.62
N VAL A 145 0.66 -22.91 2.42
CA VAL A 145 1.85 -23.40 1.70
C VAL A 145 3.12 -23.14 2.51
N ASN A 146 3.25 -21.95 3.11
CA ASN A 146 4.41 -21.62 3.93
C ASN A 146 4.51 -22.47 5.19
N GLU A 147 3.40 -22.74 5.87
CA GLU A 147 3.38 -23.64 7.03
C GLU A 147 3.84 -25.07 6.64
N LYS A 148 3.38 -25.55 5.50
CA LYS A 148 3.80 -26.85 4.97
C LYS A 148 5.30 -26.89 4.66
N LEU A 149 5.82 -25.86 4.00
CA LEU A 149 7.25 -25.75 3.68
C LEU A 149 8.10 -25.71 4.96
N LYS A 150 7.66 -24.96 5.95
CA LYS A 150 8.31 -24.85 7.26
C LYS A 150 8.35 -26.22 7.98
N ALA A 151 7.25 -26.96 7.96
CA ALA A 151 7.17 -28.29 8.55
C ALA A 151 8.10 -29.28 7.85
N GLU A 152 8.37 -29.13 6.56
CA GLU A 152 9.28 -29.95 5.77
C GLU A 152 10.76 -29.48 5.88
N GLY A 153 11.04 -28.40 6.63
CA GLY A 153 12.38 -27.82 6.74
C GLY A 153 12.86 -27.08 5.49
N LYS A 154 11.95 -26.72 4.61
CA LYS A 154 12.23 -25.96 3.37
C LYS A 154 12.11 -24.46 3.59
N LYS A 155 12.65 -23.68 2.64
CA LYS A 155 12.54 -22.23 2.65
C LYS A 155 11.13 -21.76 2.32
N GLU A 156 10.58 -20.91 3.17
CA GLU A 156 9.28 -20.28 2.95
C GLU A 156 9.34 -19.27 1.82
N ALA A 157 8.20 -19.07 1.15
CA ALA A 157 8.02 -17.95 0.25
C ALA A 157 7.81 -16.65 1.06
N PHE A 158 8.30 -15.54 0.54
CA PHE A 158 8.05 -14.21 1.10
C PHE A 158 7.13 -13.44 0.16
N GLY A 159 6.12 -12.80 0.72
CA GLY A 159 5.18 -11.97 -0.02
C GLY A 159 4.71 -10.78 0.78
N GLU A 160 4.23 -9.78 0.07
CA GLU A 160 3.66 -8.57 0.66
C GLU A 160 2.18 -8.48 0.34
N ARG A 161 1.38 -7.99 1.27
CA ARG A 161 -0.04 -7.75 1.01
C ARG A 161 -0.21 -6.69 -0.05
N VAL A 162 -1.18 -6.90 -0.94
CA VAL A 162 -1.56 -5.93 -1.95
C VAL A 162 -2.98 -5.43 -1.69
N LEU A 163 -3.18 -4.14 -1.93
CA LEU A 163 -4.49 -3.52 -1.91
C LEU A 163 -5.06 -3.57 -3.32
N MET A 164 -6.15 -4.31 -3.48
CA MET A 164 -6.85 -4.42 -4.76
C MET A 164 -8.13 -3.59 -4.74
N GLY A 165 -8.42 -2.86 -5.82
CA GLY A 165 -9.69 -2.20 -6.00
C GLY A 165 -10.85 -3.20 -5.99
N ILE A 166 -12.06 -2.74 -5.66
CA ILE A 166 -13.23 -3.61 -5.53
C ILE A 166 -13.56 -4.37 -6.82
N THR A 167 -13.34 -3.75 -7.97
CA THR A 167 -13.54 -4.40 -9.26
C THR A 167 -12.69 -5.65 -9.42
N LYS A 168 -11.39 -5.51 -9.20
CA LYS A 168 -10.45 -6.65 -9.26
C LYS A 168 -10.75 -7.70 -8.20
N ALA A 169 -11.04 -7.27 -6.96
CA ALA A 169 -11.35 -8.16 -5.86
C ALA A 169 -12.60 -9.00 -6.13
N SER A 170 -13.65 -8.38 -6.71
CA SER A 170 -14.90 -9.07 -7.06
C SER A 170 -14.74 -10.04 -8.22
N LEU A 171 -14.00 -9.66 -9.26
CA LEU A 171 -13.80 -10.49 -10.44
C LEU A 171 -12.82 -11.65 -10.22
N GLN A 172 -11.93 -11.54 -9.24
CA GLN A 172 -10.97 -12.58 -8.87
C GLN A 172 -11.42 -13.48 -7.72
N THR A 173 -12.67 -13.32 -7.26
CA THR A 173 -13.21 -14.22 -6.23
C THR A 173 -13.55 -15.57 -6.84
N GLU A 174 -13.44 -16.63 -6.04
CA GLU A 174 -13.88 -17.98 -6.40
C GLU A 174 -15.42 -18.09 -6.51
N SER A 175 -16.15 -17.08 -6.02
CA SER A 175 -17.60 -17.03 -6.10
C SER A 175 -18.06 -16.53 -7.47
N PHE A 176 -18.58 -17.40 -8.28
CA PHE A 176 -19.21 -17.06 -9.56
C PHE A 176 -20.35 -16.05 -9.40
N ILE A 177 -21.15 -16.19 -8.36
CA ILE A 177 -22.29 -15.30 -8.09
C ILE A 177 -21.82 -13.88 -7.80
N SER A 178 -20.77 -13.70 -7.00
CA SER A 178 -20.21 -12.38 -6.69
C SER A 178 -19.66 -11.68 -7.92
N ALA A 179 -18.90 -12.38 -8.75
CA ALA A 179 -18.33 -11.86 -9.99
C ALA A 179 -19.43 -11.46 -11.00
N ALA A 180 -20.42 -12.34 -11.20
CA ALA A 180 -21.54 -12.08 -12.12
C ALA A 180 -22.41 -10.92 -11.64
N SER A 181 -22.72 -10.85 -10.35
CA SER A 181 -23.48 -9.75 -9.76
C SER A 181 -22.79 -8.40 -9.93
N PHE A 182 -21.47 -8.35 -9.74
CA PHE A 182 -20.70 -7.12 -9.94
C PHE A 182 -20.71 -6.68 -11.41
N GLN A 183 -20.53 -7.61 -12.34
CA GLN A 183 -20.57 -7.32 -13.78
C GLN A 183 -21.93 -6.78 -14.24
N GLU A 184 -23.03 -7.29 -13.70
CA GLU A 184 -24.38 -6.79 -14.01
C GLU A 184 -24.60 -5.38 -13.46
N THR A 185 -24.02 -5.04 -12.32
CA THR A 185 -24.19 -3.74 -11.67
C THR A 185 -23.39 -2.64 -12.37
N THR A 186 -22.28 -2.97 -12.99
CA THR A 186 -21.40 -2.02 -13.69
C THR A 186 -21.72 -1.91 -15.17
#